data_092c3bfd6763fca03b37ca0caaec9c63
#
_entry.id   092c3bfd6763fca03b37ca0caaec9c63
#
_cell.length_a   1.000
_cell.length_b   1.000
_cell.length_c   1.000
_cell.angle_alpha   90.00
_cell.angle_beta   90.00
_cell.angle_gamma   90.00
#
_symmetry.space_group_name_H-M   'P 1'
#
loop_
_entity.id
_entity.type
_entity.pdbx_description
1 polymer ?
#
loop_
_entity_poly.entity_id
_entity_poly.type
_entity_poly.pdbx_seq_one_letter_code
_entity_poly.pdbx_strand_id
1 'polypeptide(L)'
;MKNSIIHLLGLACLTVALTLNAPAKAKLADNLILSKQDTTNLMRIQKHLNSSKTVKARFLQVSSNGEYAEGQIFIQRPGRLRLIYDDPNSLLVIADGRHISFIDRKIDTATTLYLSMTPADLMLRESIGFFGNDVIVTSVTQTPGVFRVGLLNTNEPDAGSIELVFSDRPIELRKWTVTDAQGVKTTVSLLGPTFDIPLSPKLFIYTPKPNVVFGND
;
A
#
# COMPACT_ATOMS: atom_id res chain seq x y z
N MET A 1 24.65 -13.39 17.30
CA MET A 1 24.09 -13.09 15.98
C MET A 1 22.88 -12.20 16.22
N LYS A 2 23.03 -10.89 15.96
CA LYS A 2 22.12 -9.82 16.42
C LYS A 2 20.96 -9.64 15.44
N ASN A 3 19.76 -9.58 16.02
CA ASN A 3 18.46 -9.44 15.37
C ASN A 3 18.33 -8.11 14.60
N SER A 4 18.25 -8.18 13.29
CA SER A 4 17.89 -7.07 12.41
C SER A 4 16.51 -7.35 11.78
N ILE A 5 15.43 -7.22 12.55
CA ILE A 5 14.07 -7.48 12.04
C ILE A 5 13.16 -6.23 12.14
N ILE A 6 13.65 -5.10 12.68
CA ILE A 6 12.78 -3.97 13.04
C ILE A 6 12.79 -2.82 12.02
N HIS A 7 13.51 -2.92 10.90
CA HIS A 7 13.63 -1.79 9.96
C HIS A 7 12.69 -1.86 8.73
N LEU A 8 11.69 -2.74 8.71
CA LEU A 8 10.80 -2.84 7.56
C LEU A 8 9.64 -1.82 7.57
N LEU A 9 9.47 -1.13 8.66
CA LEU A 9 8.56 0.01 8.82
C LEU A 9 9.32 0.99 9.70
N GLY A 10 9.76 2.10 9.13
CA GLY A 10 10.49 3.15 9.82
C GLY A 10 9.73 3.72 11.01
N LEU A 11 9.69 2.99 12.12
CA LEU A 11 9.32 3.52 13.42
C LEU A 11 10.61 3.71 14.20
N ALA A 12 11.34 4.79 13.89
CA ALA A 12 12.48 5.23 14.68
C ALA A 12 11.96 5.77 15.99
N CYS A 13 12.24 5.06 17.08
CA CYS A 13 12.12 5.57 18.45
C CYS A 13 13.18 6.64 18.68
N LEU A 14 12.71 7.79 19.02
CA LEU A 14 13.17 9.05 19.53
C LEU A 14 14.52 9.05 20.24
N THR A 15 15.53 9.70 19.66
CA THR A 15 16.52 10.47 20.38
C THR A 15 16.48 11.89 19.86
N VAL A 16 16.09 12.82 20.74
CA VAL A 16 15.97 14.24 20.49
C VAL A 16 17.37 14.85 20.26
N ALA A 17 17.65 15.21 19.01
CA ALA A 17 18.60 16.25 18.69
C ALA A 17 17.82 17.35 17.96
N LEU A 18 17.60 18.46 18.68
CA LEU A 18 16.97 19.67 18.15
C LEU A 18 17.88 20.28 17.10
N THR A 19 17.72 19.89 15.85
CA THR A 19 18.13 20.70 14.71
C THR A 19 16.85 21.23 14.06
N LEU A 20 16.65 22.54 14.12
CA LEU A 20 15.61 23.25 13.37
C LEU A 20 15.88 23.08 11.86
N ASN A 21 15.48 21.96 11.31
CA ASN A 21 15.25 21.84 9.88
C ASN A 21 13.79 22.22 9.64
N ALA A 22 13.59 23.40 9.05
CA ALA A 22 12.28 23.77 8.53
C ALA A 22 11.73 22.63 7.67
N PRO A 23 10.44 22.23 7.86
CA PRO A 23 9.85 21.21 6.99
C PRO A 23 9.95 21.73 5.55
N ALA A 24 10.62 20.98 4.68
CA ALA A 24 10.50 21.19 3.26
C ALA A 24 9.00 20.98 2.95
N LYS A 25 8.25 22.07 2.80
CA LYS A 25 6.87 22.03 2.30
C LYS A 25 6.94 21.21 1.03
N ALA A 26 6.33 20.03 1.03
CA ALA A 26 6.08 19.27 -0.18
C ALA A 26 5.40 20.26 -1.13
N LYS A 27 6.12 20.62 -2.22
CA LYS A 27 5.59 21.50 -3.25
C LYS A 27 4.41 20.72 -3.80
N LEU A 28 3.17 21.15 -3.50
CA LEU A 28 1.98 20.61 -4.16
C LEU A 28 2.31 20.61 -5.64
N ALA A 29 2.26 19.43 -6.27
CA ALA A 29 2.60 19.29 -7.67
C ALA A 29 1.83 20.34 -8.44
N ASP A 30 2.53 21.16 -9.22
CA ASP A 30 1.90 22.10 -10.15
C ASP A 30 0.86 21.29 -10.91
N ASN A 31 -0.40 21.78 -10.98
CA ASN A 31 -1.52 21.07 -11.57
C ASN A 31 -1.09 20.42 -12.89
N LEU A 32 -0.97 19.09 -12.88
CA LEU A 32 -0.61 18.34 -14.08
C LEU A 32 -1.67 18.60 -15.16
N ILE A 33 -1.27 19.21 -16.24
CA ILE A 33 -2.16 19.42 -17.39
C ILE A 33 -2.22 18.09 -18.15
N LEU A 34 -3.31 17.37 -17.97
CA LEU A 34 -3.56 16.10 -18.65
C LEU A 34 -3.88 16.37 -20.13
N SER A 35 -3.20 15.66 -21.01
CA SER A 35 -3.56 15.62 -22.43
C SER A 35 -4.90 14.87 -22.60
N LYS A 36 -5.53 15.02 -23.78
CA LYS A 36 -6.72 14.22 -24.14
C LYS A 36 -6.42 12.72 -24.10
N GLN A 37 -5.21 12.33 -24.49
CA GLN A 37 -4.78 10.94 -24.48
C GLN A 37 -4.62 10.41 -23.06
N ASP A 38 -4.00 11.21 -22.15
CA ASP A 38 -3.87 10.85 -20.74
C ASP A 38 -5.24 10.67 -20.08
N THR A 39 -6.15 11.60 -20.32
CA THR A 39 -7.54 11.51 -19.84
C THR A 39 -8.22 10.22 -20.31
N THR A 40 -8.10 9.89 -21.58
CA THR A 40 -8.68 8.66 -22.16
C THR A 40 -8.06 7.41 -21.51
N ASN A 41 -6.76 7.38 -21.32
CA ASN A 41 -6.05 6.27 -20.69
C ASN A 41 -6.43 6.13 -19.22
N LEU A 42 -6.50 7.22 -18.48
CA LEU A 42 -6.95 7.21 -17.08
C LEU A 42 -8.38 6.68 -16.94
N MET A 43 -9.31 7.06 -17.83
CA MET A 43 -10.67 6.52 -17.84
C MET A 43 -10.68 4.99 -18.07
N ARG A 44 -9.84 4.48 -18.98
CA ARG A 44 -9.71 3.03 -19.24
C ARG A 44 -9.18 2.30 -18.01
N ILE A 45 -8.13 2.85 -17.37
CA ILE A 45 -7.53 2.30 -16.15
C ILE A 45 -8.54 2.33 -14.99
N GLN A 46 -9.24 3.44 -14.80
CA GLN A 46 -10.27 3.58 -13.78
C GLN A 46 -11.40 2.56 -13.96
N LYS A 47 -11.86 2.38 -15.19
CA LYS A 47 -12.88 1.35 -15.50
C LYS A 47 -12.39 -0.04 -15.12
N HIS A 48 -11.14 -0.39 -15.49
CA HIS A 48 -10.55 -1.69 -15.15
C HIS A 48 -10.43 -1.87 -13.64
N LEU A 49 -9.87 -0.89 -12.92
CA LEU A 49 -9.75 -0.95 -11.46
C LEU A 49 -11.09 -1.13 -10.78
N ASN A 50 -12.15 -0.46 -11.26
CA ASN A 50 -13.46 -0.51 -10.64
C ASN A 50 -14.28 -1.76 -11.05
N SER A 51 -13.88 -2.46 -12.12
CA SER A 51 -14.53 -3.71 -12.51
C SER A 51 -14.16 -4.89 -11.62
N SER A 52 -12.95 -4.90 -11.04
CA SER A 52 -12.49 -5.99 -10.18
C SER A 52 -12.56 -5.61 -8.70
N LYS A 53 -13.21 -6.44 -7.89
CA LYS A 53 -13.38 -6.20 -6.45
C LYS A 53 -12.43 -7.04 -5.59
N THR A 54 -11.98 -8.19 -6.08
CA THR A 54 -11.09 -9.08 -5.35
C THR A 54 -9.85 -9.43 -6.16
N VAL A 55 -8.73 -9.58 -5.46
CA VAL A 55 -7.45 -10.01 -6.03
C VAL A 55 -6.80 -11.01 -5.09
N LYS A 56 -6.26 -12.09 -5.64
CA LYS A 56 -5.33 -12.99 -4.96
C LYS A 56 -4.09 -13.15 -5.82
N ALA A 57 -2.91 -13.02 -5.22
CA ALA A 57 -1.65 -13.20 -5.92
C ALA A 57 -0.55 -13.68 -4.95
N ARG A 58 0.57 -14.11 -5.50
CA ARG A 58 1.87 -13.99 -4.84
C ARG A 58 2.33 -12.53 -4.99
N PHE A 59 3.20 -12.07 -4.10
CA PHE A 59 3.82 -10.77 -4.25
C PHE A 59 5.33 -10.82 -3.99
N LEU A 60 6.04 -9.90 -4.62
CA LEU A 60 7.41 -9.53 -4.28
C LEU A 60 7.40 -8.07 -3.82
N GLN A 61 7.86 -7.83 -2.61
CA GLN A 61 8.07 -6.50 -2.06
C GLN A 61 9.55 -6.15 -2.09
N VAL A 62 9.87 -4.92 -2.50
CA VAL A 62 11.23 -4.37 -2.48
C VAL A 62 11.16 -2.97 -1.89
N SER A 63 11.99 -2.71 -0.89
CA SER A 63 12.14 -1.38 -0.27
C SER A 63 13.36 -0.65 -0.84
N SER A 64 13.33 0.69 -0.80
CA SER A 64 14.43 1.53 -1.25
C SER A 64 15.74 1.36 -0.46
N ASN A 65 15.69 0.73 0.72
CA ASN A 65 16.86 0.35 1.51
C ASN A 65 17.49 -0.99 1.04
N GLY A 66 16.95 -1.61 -0.01
CA GLY A 66 17.43 -2.88 -0.58
C GLY A 66 16.84 -4.13 0.06
N GLU A 67 16.01 -4.00 1.09
CA GLU A 67 15.30 -5.15 1.67
C GLU A 67 14.22 -5.66 0.73
N TYR A 68 14.05 -6.98 0.68
CA TYR A 68 12.99 -7.61 -0.09
C TYR A 68 12.29 -8.69 0.73
N ALA A 69 11.04 -8.95 0.38
CA ALA A 69 10.23 -10.00 0.97
C ALA A 69 9.20 -10.50 -0.05
N GLU A 70 8.80 -11.76 0.11
CA GLU A 70 7.76 -12.38 -0.69
C GLU A 70 6.61 -12.84 0.19
N GLY A 71 5.48 -13.19 -0.45
CA GLY A 71 4.35 -13.72 0.28
C GLY A 71 3.10 -13.84 -0.56
N GLN A 72 1.96 -13.93 0.12
CA GLN A 72 0.64 -13.96 -0.48
C GLN A 72 -0.13 -12.69 -0.17
N ILE A 73 -0.84 -12.18 -1.16
CA ILE A 73 -1.71 -11.01 -1.03
C ILE A 73 -3.14 -11.38 -1.38
N PHE A 74 -4.06 -10.86 -0.58
CA PHE A 74 -5.50 -10.90 -0.79
C PHE A 74 -6.05 -9.49 -0.65
N ILE A 75 -6.78 -9.03 -1.64
CA ILE A 75 -7.49 -7.75 -1.62
C ILE A 75 -8.96 -8.02 -1.83
N GLN A 76 -9.80 -7.37 -1.04
CA GLN A 76 -11.25 -7.32 -1.23
C GLN A 76 -11.73 -5.90 -0.97
N ARG A 77 -12.04 -5.18 -2.04
CA ARG A 77 -12.59 -3.82 -1.90
C ARG A 77 -14.05 -3.84 -1.49
N PRO A 78 -14.47 -2.88 -0.67
CA PRO A 78 -13.68 -1.77 -0.11
C PRO A 78 -12.83 -2.18 1.11
N GLY A 79 -11.67 -1.54 1.21
CA GLY A 79 -10.89 -1.40 2.43
C GLY A 79 -10.18 -2.65 2.97
N ARG A 80 -10.35 -3.83 2.38
CA ARG A 80 -9.81 -5.06 2.92
C ARG A 80 -8.57 -5.52 2.18
N LEU A 81 -7.54 -5.81 2.96
CA LEU A 81 -6.24 -6.30 2.50
C LEU A 81 -5.69 -7.32 3.49
N ARG A 82 -5.03 -8.36 3.00
CA ARG A 82 -4.18 -9.23 3.79
C ARG A 82 -2.88 -9.51 3.03
N LEU A 83 -1.74 -9.24 3.68
CA LEU A 83 -0.42 -9.66 3.24
C LEU A 83 0.13 -10.67 4.24
N ILE A 84 0.48 -11.84 3.76
CA ILE A 84 1.12 -12.90 4.55
C ILE A 84 2.52 -13.08 3.99
N TYR A 85 3.51 -12.69 4.78
CA TYR A 85 4.90 -12.82 4.37
C TYR A 85 5.39 -14.25 4.59
N ASP A 86 6.26 -14.71 3.70
CA ASP A 86 6.90 -16.01 3.80
C ASP A 86 8.04 -15.98 4.82
N ASP A 87 8.39 -17.15 5.36
CA ASP A 87 9.53 -17.30 6.24
C ASP A 87 10.83 -16.82 5.57
N PRO A 88 11.77 -16.23 6.31
CA PRO A 88 11.76 -16.06 7.77
C PRO A 88 11.01 -14.79 8.26
N ASN A 89 10.30 -14.08 7.40
CA ASN A 89 9.57 -12.86 7.76
C ASN A 89 8.27 -13.22 8.49
N SER A 90 8.13 -12.75 9.74
CA SER A 90 6.96 -13.01 10.58
C SER A 90 5.82 -12.02 10.40
N LEU A 91 5.97 -11.03 9.52
CA LEU A 91 5.01 -9.95 9.34
C LEU A 91 3.70 -10.47 8.73
N LEU A 92 2.61 -9.93 9.26
CA LEU A 92 1.27 -10.06 8.73
C LEU A 92 0.65 -8.66 8.69
N VAL A 93 0.15 -8.24 7.53
CA VAL A 93 -0.57 -6.97 7.39
C VAL A 93 -2.02 -7.26 7.10
N ILE A 94 -2.93 -6.65 7.87
CA ILE A 94 -4.37 -6.79 7.66
C ILE A 94 -5.01 -5.40 7.66
N ALA A 95 -5.79 -5.11 6.61
CA ALA A 95 -6.77 -4.03 6.62
C ALA A 95 -8.17 -4.63 6.71
N ASP A 96 -8.99 -4.12 7.64
CA ASP A 96 -10.33 -4.61 7.95
C ASP A 96 -11.47 -3.80 7.30
N GLY A 97 -11.13 -2.73 6.60
CA GLY A 97 -12.03 -1.75 6.00
C GLY A 97 -11.92 -0.37 6.64
N ARG A 98 -11.42 -0.26 7.87
CA ARG A 98 -11.25 0.99 8.60
C ARG A 98 -9.82 1.19 9.11
N HIS A 99 -9.21 0.12 9.58
CA HIS A 99 -7.86 0.12 10.13
C HIS A 99 -6.95 -0.75 9.29
N ILE A 100 -5.66 -0.46 9.35
CA ILE A 100 -4.59 -1.32 8.86
C ILE A 100 -3.68 -1.67 10.01
N SER A 101 -3.46 -2.96 10.23
CA SER A 101 -2.65 -3.51 11.33
C SER A 101 -1.43 -4.21 10.77
N PHE A 102 -0.27 -3.89 11.31
CA PHE A 102 1.02 -4.52 11.06
C PHE A 102 1.37 -5.38 12.25
N ILE A 103 1.39 -6.69 12.06
CA ILE A 103 1.44 -7.69 13.14
C ILE A 103 2.73 -8.49 13.00
N ASP A 104 3.61 -8.45 13.99
CA ASP A 104 4.72 -9.40 14.08
C ASP A 104 4.20 -10.66 14.79
N ARG A 105 4.02 -11.74 14.02
CA ARG A 105 3.49 -13.02 14.52
C ARG A 105 4.47 -13.77 15.43
N LYS A 106 5.75 -13.39 15.44
CA LYS A 106 6.78 -14.04 16.25
C LYS A 106 6.74 -13.56 17.69
N ILE A 107 6.52 -12.26 17.88
CA ILE A 107 6.48 -11.62 19.20
C ILE A 107 5.06 -11.17 19.59
N ASP A 108 4.08 -11.45 18.74
CA ASP A 108 2.65 -11.14 18.91
C ASP A 108 2.37 -9.65 19.25
N THR A 109 3.05 -8.76 18.54
CA THR A 109 2.83 -7.31 18.64
C THR A 109 2.16 -6.78 17.40
N ALA A 110 1.31 -5.76 17.56
CA ALA A 110 0.61 -5.12 16.47
C ALA A 110 0.68 -3.60 16.57
N THR A 111 0.96 -2.94 15.45
CA THR A 111 0.78 -1.50 15.27
C THR A 111 -0.41 -1.29 14.35
N THR A 112 -1.37 -0.48 14.80
CA THR A 112 -2.62 -0.23 14.05
C THR A 112 -2.77 1.25 13.75
N LEU A 113 -3.12 1.58 12.50
CA LEU A 113 -3.38 2.93 12.00
C LEU A 113 -4.77 2.98 11.37
N TYR A 114 -5.34 4.17 11.22
CA TYR A 114 -6.48 4.36 10.33
C TYR A 114 -6.04 4.16 8.89
N LEU A 115 -6.79 3.37 8.13
CA LEU A 115 -6.48 3.10 6.72
C LEU A 115 -6.44 4.40 5.91
N SER A 116 -7.35 5.34 6.19
CA SER A 116 -7.43 6.66 5.54
C SER A 116 -6.18 7.53 5.71
N MET A 117 -5.37 7.27 6.75
CA MET A 117 -4.09 7.96 7.00
C MET A 117 -2.92 7.32 6.24
N THR A 118 -3.18 6.40 5.33
CA THR A 118 -2.15 5.71 4.56
C THR A 118 -2.41 5.82 3.06
N PRO A 119 -1.36 5.85 2.22
CA PRO A 119 -1.54 5.86 0.76
C PRO A 119 -2.27 4.61 0.23
N ALA A 120 -2.31 3.51 0.99
CA ALA A 120 -3.03 2.30 0.62
C ALA A 120 -4.55 2.52 0.49
N ASP A 121 -5.10 3.50 1.21
CA ASP A 121 -6.51 3.90 1.10
C ASP A 121 -6.91 4.17 -0.34
N LEU A 122 -6.08 4.89 -1.10
CA LEU A 122 -6.36 5.23 -2.50
C LEU A 122 -6.60 4.02 -3.39
N MET A 123 -5.93 2.90 -3.09
CA MET A 123 -6.07 1.64 -3.86
C MET A 123 -7.21 0.77 -3.36
N LEU A 124 -7.55 0.87 -2.08
CA LEU A 124 -8.52 -0.01 -1.42
C LEU A 124 -9.94 0.55 -1.39
N ARG A 125 -10.19 1.75 -1.90
CA ARG A 125 -11.52 2.38 -1.95
C ARG A 125 -12.52 1.53 -2.73
N GLU A 126 -13.79 1.70 -2.43
CA GLU A 126 -14.87 1.06 -3.17
C GLU A 126 -14.88 1.47 -4.64
N SER A 127 -14.68 2.76 -4.89
CA SER A 127 -14.52 3.33 -6.23
C SER A 127 -13.26 4.19 -6.27
N ILE A 128 -12.37 3.84 -7.19
CA ILE A 128 -11.15 4.60 -7.45
C ILE A 128 -11.48 5.61 -8.54
N GLY A 129 -11.30 6.90 -8.24
CA GLY A 129 -11.50 8.01 -9.17
C GLY A 129 -10.20 8.78 -9.37
N PHE A 130 -9.89 9.15 -10.61
CA PHE A 130 -8.73 9.98 -10.93
C PHE A 130 -9.09 11.45 -11.14
N PHE A 131 -10.37 11.78 -11.15
CA PHE A 131 -10.89 13.11 -11.47
C PHE A 131 -11.72 13.71 -10.32
N GLY A 132 -11.58 13.17 -9.12
CA GLY A 132 -12.24 13.68 -7.91
C GLY A 132 -11.46 14.77 -7.21
N ASN A 133 -12.06 15.39 -6.18
CA ASN A 133 -11.41 16.42 -5.39
C ASN A 133 -10.50 15.86 -4.28
N ASP A 134 -10.60 14.58 -4.00
CA ASP A 134 -9.91 13.85 -2.94
C ASP A 134 -8.65 13.11 -3.43
N VAL A 135 -8.38 13.16 -4.74
CA VAL A 135 -7.22 12.54 -5.38
C VAL A 135 -6.59 13.53 -6.36
N ILE A 136 -5.29 13.72 -6.27
CA ILE A 136 -4.49 14.40 -7.28
C ILE A 136 -3.73 13.35 -8.08
N VAL A 137 -3.86 13.39 -9.41
CA VAL A 137 -2.96 12.69 -10.32
C VAL A 137 -1.67 13.51 -10.43
N THR A 138 -0.58 13.00 -9.88
CA THR A 138 0.72 13.70 -9.83
C THR A 138 1.58 13.43 -11.05
N SER A 139 1.36 12.30 -11.71
CA SER A 139 2.06 11.93 -12.94
C SER A 139 1.26 10.92 -13.76
N VAL A 140 1.38 11.00 -15.08
CA VAL A 140 0.95 9.98 -16.03
C VAL A 140 2.09 9.73 -16.98
N THR A 141 2.54 8.48 -17.08
CA THR A 141 3.59 8.09 -18.02
C THR A 141 3.15 6.86 -18.78
N GLN A 142 3.27 6.91 -20.08
CA GLN A 142 3.04 5.79 -20.97
C GLN A 142 4.33 5.43 -21.71
N THR A 143 4.73 4.19 -21.62
CA THR A 143 5.76 3.57 -22.46
C THR A 143 5.16 2.36 -23.18
N PRO A 144 5.78 1.79 -24.22
CA PRO A 144 5.23 0.62 -24.88
C PRO A 144 4.87 -0.49 -23.90
N GLY A 145 3.58 -0.84 -23.83
CA GLY A 145 3.04 -1.89 -22.99
C GLY A 145 2.85 -1.55 -21.50
N VAL A 146 3.17 -0.32 -21.04
CA VAL A 146 3.12 0.03 -19.61
C VAL A 146 2.54 1.42 -19.38
N PHE A 147 1.59 1.52 -18.45
CA PHE A 147 1.12 2.78 -17.87
C PHE A 147 1.60 2.92 -16.42
N ARG A 148 1.98 4.15 -16.04
CA ARG A 148 2.27 4.53 -14.65
C ARG A 148 1.41 5.74 -14.30
N VAL A 149 0.78 5.68 -13.12
CA VAL A 149 -0.09 6.75 -12.62
C VAL A 149 0.31 7.05 -11.18
N GLY A 150 0.84 8.23 -10.95
CA GLY A 150 1.12 8.72 -9.60
C GLY A 150 -0.12 9.39 -9.01
N LEU A 151 -0.40 9.11 -7.75
CA LEU A 151 -1.58 9.60 -7.01
C LEU A 151 -1.18 10.13 -5.64
N LEU A 152 -1.88 11.17 -5.21
CA LEU A 152 -1.80 11.75 -3.87
C LEU A 152 -3.22 11.91 -3.31
N ASN A 153 -3.39 11.63 -2.01
CA ASN A 153 -4.61 11.93 -1.29
C ASN A 153 -4.60 13.40 -0.84
N THR A 154 -5.58 14.20 -1.30
CA THR A 154 -5.66 15.63 -0.95
C THR A 154 -6.05 15.86 0.50
N ASN A 155 -6.75 14.91 1.13
CA ASN A 155 -7.16 15.00 2.53
C ASN A 155 -5.99 14.70 3.49
N GLU A 156 -5.00 13.93 3.03
CA GLU A 156 -3.82 13.49 3.81
C GLU A 156 -2.55 13.61 2.95
N PRO A 157 -2.19 14.83 2.51
CA PRO A 157 -1.08 15.00 1.56
C PRO A 157 0.28 14.62 2.15
N ASP A 158 0.41 14.70 3.47
CA ASP A 158 1.63 14.35 4.19
C ASP A 158 1.75 12.84 4.49
N ALA A 159 0.70 12.05 4.24
CA ALA A 159 0.74 10.60 4.41
C ALA A 159 1.64 9.90 3.37
N GLY A 160 2.01 10.62 2.31
CA GLY A 160 2.81 10.11 1.21
C GLY A 160 2.01 9.93 -0.07
N SER A 161 2.57 9.18 -1.02
CA SER A 161 1.98 9.00 -2.37
C SER A 161 2.02 7.55 -2.81
N ILE A 162 1.25 7.24 -3.86
CA ILE A 162 1.28 5.92 -4.49
C ILE A 162 1.43 6.05 -6.00
N GLU A 163 2.30 5.25 -6.60
CA GLU A 163 2.40 5.06 -8.04
C GLU A 163 1.83 3.68 -8.39
N LEU A 164 0.86 3.64 -9.28
CA LEU A 164 0.27 2.41 -9.82
C LEU A 164 0.86 2.12 -11.20
N VAL A 165 1.22 0.86 -11.46
CA VAL A 165 1.81 0.43 -12.73
C VAL A 165 0.97 -0.68 -13.33
N PHE A 166 0.54 -0.46 -14.57
CA PHE A 166 -0.33 -1.37 -15.32
C PHE A 166 0.35 -1.86 -16.60
N SER A 167 0.02 -3.07 -17.03
CA SER A 167 0.19 -3.45 -18.44
C SER A 167 -0.86 -2.74 -19.30
N ASP A 168 -0.60 -2.57 -20.62
CA ASP A 168 -1.55 -1.91 -21.52
C ASP A 168 -2.56 -2.90 -22.15
N ARG A 169 -2.10 -4.09 -22.54
CA ARG A 169 -2.92 -5.08 -23.28
C ARG A 169 -2.67 -6.50 -22.79
N PRO A 170 -3.55 -7.00 -21.93
CA PRO A 170 -4.69 -6.35 -21.29
C PRO A 170 -4.25 -5.30 -20.26
N ILE A 171 -5.16 -4.35 -19.92
CA ILE A 171 -4.93 -3.46 -18.78
C ILE A 171 -5.06 -4.32 -17.53
N GLU A 172 -3.96 -4.43 -16.77
CA GLU A 172 -3.93 -5.14 -15.48
C GLU A 172 -2.95 -4.44 -14.55
N LEU A 173 -3.34 -4.30 -13.28
CA LEU A 173 -2.43 -3.83 -12.24
C LEU A 173 -1.30 -4.85 -12.05
N ARG A 174 -0.06 -4.42 -12.22
CA ARG A 174 1.14 -5.25 -12.10
C ARG A 174 1.90 -5.01 -10.82
N LYS A 175 2.00 -3.75 -10.43
CA LYS A 175 2.68 -3.35 -9.19
C LYS A 175 2.25 -1.95 -8.75
N TRP A 176 2.57 -1.64 -7.54
CA TRP A 176 2.49 -0.27 -7.02
C TRP A 176 3.71 0.05 -6.18
N THR A 177 4.02 1.33 -6.06
CA THR A 177 5.05 1.86 -5.17
C THR A 177 4.41 2.86 -4.22
N VAL A 178 4.47 2.61 -2.93
CA VAL A 178 4.14 3.58 -1.89
C VAL A 178 5.40 4.36 -1.55
N THR A 179 5.29 5.68 -1.51
CA THR A 179 6.29 6.55 -0.89
C THR A 179 5.67 7.10 0.39
N ASP A 180 6.23 6.75 1.53
CA ASP A 180 5.70 7.19 2.83
C ASP A 180 6.09 8.64 3.17
N ALA A 181 5.64 9.13 4.33
CA ALA A 181 5.93 10.47 4.83
C ALA A 181 7.43 10.75 5.03
N GLN A 182 8.25 9.72 5.20
CA GLN A 182 9.70 9.80 5.35
C GLN A 182 10.46 9.70 4.02
N GLY A 183 9.73 9.49 2.90
CA GLY A 183 10.29 9.34 1.57
C GLY A 183 10.80 7.92 1.27
N VAL A 184 10.57 6.95 2.16
CA VAL A 184 10.90 5.55 1.91
C VAL A 184 9.94 4.98 0.87
N LYS A 185 10.51 4.34 -0.15
CA LYS A 185 9.74 3.73 -1.23
C LYS A 185 9.64 2.23 -1.00
N THR A 186 8.41 1.72 -1.03
CA THR A 186 8.12 0.29 -0.97
C THR A 186 7.34 -0.11 -2.21
N THR A 187 7.93 -0.96 -3.03
CA THR A 187 7.30 -1.48 -4.26
C THR A 187 6.79 -2.87 -4.01
N VAL A 188 5.52 -3.11 -4.34
CA VAL A 188 4.88 -4.43 -4.30
C VAL A 188 4.51 -4.83 -5.73
N SER A 189 5.08 -5.93 -6.22
CA SER A 189 4.80 -6.52 -7.52
C SER A 189 3.88 -7.73 -7.36
N LEU A 190 2.84 -7.81 -8.20
CA LEU A 190 1.91 -8.94 -8.23
C LEU A 190 2.43 -10.03 -9.16
N LEU A 191 2.51 -11.25 -8.65
CA LEU A 191 2.96 -12.44 -9.37
C LEU A 191 1.78 -13.39 -9.53
N GLY A 192 1.35 -13.62 -10.78
CA GLY A 192 0.23 -14.49 -11.11
C GLY A 192 -1.10 -14.05 -10.47
N PRO A 193 -1.52 -12.79 -10.63
CA PRO A 193 -2.76 -12.33 -10.01
C PRO A 193 -3.98 -13.04 -10.62
N THR A 194 -4.93 -13.38 -9.73
CA THR A 194 -6.27 -13.87 -10.08
C THR A 194 -7.27 -12.86 -9.54
N PHE A 195 -8.19 -12.44 -10.40
CA PHE A 195 -9.19 -11.42 -10.10
C PHE A 195 -10.57 -12.01 -9.94
N ASP A 196 -11.46 -11.30 -9.23
CA ASP A 196 -12.90 -11.58 -9.10
C ASP A 196 -13.22 -12.98 -8.57
N ILE A 197 -12.37 -13.50 -7.70
CA ILE A 197 -12.58 -14.77 -7.00
C ILE A 197 -13.27 -14.53 -5.64
N PRO A 198 -14.09 -15.47 -5.17
CA PRO A 198 -14.67 -15.39 -3.84
C PRO A 198 -13.58 -15.50 -2.76
N LEU A 199 -13.56 -14.56 -1.83
CA LEU A 199 -12.66 -14.55 -0.67
C LEU A 199 -13.47 -14.66 0.62
N SER A 200 -13.01 -15.49 1.55
CA SER A 200 -13.65 -15.60 2.86
C SER A 200 -13.46 -14.29 3.65
N PRO A 201 -14.52 -13.70 4.24
CA PRO A 201 -14.39 -12.55 5.13
C PRO A 201 -13.44 -12.78 6.31
N LYS A 202 -13.28 -14.02 6.76
CA LYS A 202 -12.37 -14.42 7.85
C LYS A 202 -10.89 -14.12 7.53
N LEU A 203 -10.52 -14.00 6.25
CA LEU A 203 -9.17 -13.63 5.85
C LEU A 203 -8.76 -12.24 6.37
N PHE A 204 -9.72 -11.35 6.58
CA PHE A 204 -9.48 -9.95 6.92
C PHE A 204 -9.70 -9.66 8.41
N ILE A 205 -9.73 -10.71 9.22
CA ILE A 205 -9.84 -10.62 10.69
C ILE A 205 -8.53 -11.13 11.29
N TYR A 206 -7.99 -10.38 12.24
CA TYR A 206 -6.91 -10.84 13.10
C TYR A 206 -7.48 -11.13 14.49
N THR A 207 -7.20 -12.31 15.00
CA THR A 207 -7.50 -12.68 16.38
C THR A 207 -6.15 -12.84 17.08
N PRO A 208 -5.77 -11.93 18.01
CA PRO A 208 -4.55 -12.09 18.81
C PRO A 208 -4.58 -13.43 19.56
N LYS A 209 -3.41 -14.02 19.77
CA LYS A 209 -3.32 -15.17 20.65
C LYS A 209 -3.67 -14.71 22.07
N PRO A 210 -4.44 -15.50 22.84
CA PRO A 210 -4.69 -15.16 24.23
C PRO A 210 -3.34 -15.10 24.95
N ASN A 211 -3.07 -13.98 25.64
CA ASN A 211 -1.92 -13.87 26.54
C ASN A 211 -2.11 -14.93 27.62
N VAL A 212 -1.29 -15.96 27.60
CA VAL A 212 -1.19 -16.91 28.71
C VAL A 212 -0.44 -16.19 29.81
N VAL A 213 -1.15 -15.56 30.74
CA VAL A 213 -0.59 -15.05 31.99
C VAL A 213 -0.25 -16.30 32.80
N PHE A 214 1.01 -16.70 32.84
CA PHE A 214 1.48 -17.66 33.82
C PHE A 214 1.38 -16.95 35.17
N GLY A 215 0.40 -17.38 35.98
CA GLY A 215 0.32 -16.98 37.38
C GLY A 215 1.62 -17.44 38.03
N ASN A 216 2.33 -16.48 38.65
CA ASN A 216 3.39 -16.84 39.57
C ASN A 216 2.69 -17.37 40.84
N ASP A 217 2.77 -18.66 41.06
CA ASP A 217 2.55 -19.29 42.38
C ASP A 217 3.81 -19.08 43.26
#